data_e07caf048c3d68e9c945c20fca7d39eb
#
_entry.id   e07caf048c3d68e9c945c20fca7d39eb
#
_cell.length_a   1.000
_cell.length_b   1.000
_cell.length_c   1.000
_cell.angle_alpha   90.00
_cell.angle_beta   90.00
_cell.angle_gamma   90.00
#
_symmetry.space_group_name_H-M   'P 1'
#
loop_
_entity.id
_entity.type
_entity.pdbx_description
1 polymer ?
#
loop_
_entity_poly.entity_id
_entity_poly.type
_entity_poly.pdbx_seq_one_letter_code
_entity_poly.pdbx_strand_id
1 'polypeptide(L)'
;MNATQDSKRLIRERALAIGFDAVGFCHAQLGREARERLAAFLATGQHGDMGWLASRAPARGDPRTLWPAARSVVALGVSYAPDSDPLAPLLLPDCGSISVYARNRDYHDLLKGMLKHLAQFIVARFGPEVKVFVDTAPVMEKPLAQRAGIGWQGKHTNLVSRVHGSWLFLGEIYTTLDIAPDRPQDDHCGTCARCLAVCPTKAFPAPYRLDATRCISYLTIEHRGPIPLELRPAMGNRIYGCDDCLAACPWNRFARRTAHEKLRARQDLAAPPLAALAALDDAGFRAMFSGSPIKRIGRDRFVRNVLIAIGNSNDPALRPAAARLIDDASPVVADAARWACDQLDRDPARGPGNTSLRKLSQHATS
;
A
#
# COMPACT_ATOMS: atom_id res chain seq x y z
N MET A 1 -29.24 22.27 -19.98
CA MET A 1 -28.32 21.45 -19.11
C MET A 1 -28.06 22.26 -17.84
N ASN A 2 -28.17 21.62 -16.69
CA ASN A 2 -28.04 22.32 -15.39
C ASN A 2 -26.57 22.63 -15.13
N ALA A 3 -26.20 23.83 -14.66
CA ALA A 3 -24.81 24.29 -14.45
C ALA A 3 -23.95 23.29 -13.63
N THR A 4 -24.60 22.56 -12.72
CA THR A 4 -23.98 21.50 -11.88
C THR A 4 -23.58 20.25 -12.68
N GLN A 5 -24.32 19.93 -13.75
CA GLN A 5 -24.04 18.77 -14.59
C GLN A 5 -22.92 19.07 -15.60
N ASP A 6 -22.80 20.34 -15.99
CA ASP A 6 -21.77 20.81 -16.89
C ASP A 6 -20.40 20.91 -16.17
N SER A 7 -20.37 21.37 -14.91
CA SER A 7 -19.14 21.39 -14.10
C SER A 7 -18.60 19.99 -13.85
N LYS A 8 -19.46 19.03 -13.52
CA LYS A 8 -19.09 17.62 -13.31
C LYS A 8 -18.44 17.02 -14.56
N ARG A 9 -19.05 17.21 -15.74
CA ARG A 9 -18.51 16.73 -17.01
C ARG A 9 -17.14 17.33 -17.31
N LEU A 10 -17.01 18.66 -17.24
CA LEU A 10 -15.77 19.37 -17.53
C LEU A 10 -14.63 18.98 -16.60
N ILE A 11 -14.92 18.82 -15.30
CA ILE A 11 -13.92 18.37 -14.31
C ILE A 11 -13.44 16.95 -14.64
N ARG A 12 -14.36 16.03 -14.98
CA ARG A 12 -14.02 14.65 -15.36
C ARG A 12 -13.16 14.62 -16.60
N GLU A 13 -13.54 15.32 -17.67
CA GLU A 13 -12.78 15.40 -18.92
C GLU A 13 -11.37 15.95 -18.66
N ARG A 14 -11.27 17.01 -17.85
CA ARG A 14 -9.97 17.60 -17.52
C ARG A 14 -9.10 16.68 -16.68
N ALA A 15 -9.67 15.97 -15.71
CA ALA A 15 -8.93 15.01 -14.89
C ALA A 15 -8.35 13.87 -15.75
N LEU A 16 -9.16 13.29 -16.64
CA LEU A 16 -8.69 12.27 -17.58
C LEU A 16 -7.60 12.80 -18.52
N ALA A 17 -7.73 14.04 -19.01
CA ALA A 17 -6.72 14.68 -19.84
C ALA A 17 -5.40 14.97 -19.08
N ILE A 18 -5.43 15.16 -17.77
CA ILE A 18 -4.24 15.30 -16.92
C ILE A 18 -3.54 13.94 -16.73
N GLY A 19 -4.25 12.82 -16.91
CA GLY A 19 -3.73 11.48 -16.78
C GLY A 19 -4.23 10.69 -15.56
N PHE A 20 -5.31 11.14 -14.91
CA PHE A 20 -6.00 10.29 -13.94
C PHE A 20 -6.74 9.16 -14.67
N ASP A 21 -6.70 7.96 -14.12
CA ASP A 21 -7.37 6.78 -14.68
C ASP A 21 -8.82 6.64 -14.21
N ALA A 22 -9.13 7.15 -13.02
CA ALA A 22 -10.47 7.11 -12.44
C ALA A 22 -10.84 8.46 -11.83
N VAL A 23 -12.11 8.85 -12.00
CA VAL A 23 -12.67 10.11 -11.49
C VAL A 23 -14.10 9.87 -11.03
N GLY A 24 -14.39 10.25 -9.81
CA GLY A 24 -15.74 10.15 -9.25
C GLY A 24 -16.04 11.31 -8.31
N PHE A 25 -17.31 11.48 -7.99
CA PHE A 25 -17.81 12.59 -7.20
C PHE A 25 -18.69 12.08 -6.06
N CYS A 26 -18.51 12.62 -4.87
CA CYS A 26 -19.41 12.38 -3.74
C CYS A 26 -19.58 13.63 -2.89
N HIS A 27 -20.61 13.64 -2.04
CA HIS A 27 -20.73 14.67 -1.01
C HIS A 27 -19.59 14.57 -0.02
N ALA A 28 -19.18 15.71 0.57
CA ALA A 28 -18.14 15.77 1.59
C ALA A 28 -18.66 15.20 2.94
N GLN A 29 -19.06 13.95 2.94
CA GLN A 29 -19.59 13.21 4.09
C GLN A 29 -19.20 11.74 3.99
N LEU A 30 -18.77 11.18 5.13
CA LEU A 30 -18.64 9.73 5.30
C LEU A 30 -19.83 9.23 6.12
N GLY A 31 -20.53 8.27 5.80
CA GLY A 31 -21.66 7.75 6.58
C GLY A 31 -21.25 7.29 7.99
N ARG A 32 -22.26 6.99 8.81
CA ARG A 32 -22.10 6.49 10.18
C ARG A 32 -21.24 5.22 10.24
N GLU A 33 -21.46 4.30 9.32
CA GLU A 33 -20.75 3.02 9.24
C GLU A 33 -19.23 3.18 9.12
N ALA A 34 -18.72 4.10 8.28
CA ALA A 34 -17.29 4.32 8.13
C ALA A 34 -16.65 4.84 9.43
N ARG A 35 -17.36 5.69 10.19
CA ARG A 35 -16.92 6.18 11.50
C ARG A 35 -16.89 5.08 12.54
N GLU A 36 -17.93 4.24 12.58
CA GLU A 36 -18.03 3.11 13.52
C GLU A 36 -16.93 2.07 13.25
N ARG A 37 -16.65 1.76 11.99
CA ARG A 37 -15.55 0.87 11.61
C ARG A 37 -14.19 1.42 12.02
N LEU A 38 -13.95 2.72 11.84
CA LEU A 38 -12.72 3.36 12.31
C LEU A 38 -12.61 3.29 13.84
N ALA A 39 -13.69 3.61 14.57
CA ALA A 39 -13.70 3.55 16.01
C ALA A 39 -13.43 2.13 16.55
N ALA A 40 -14.04 1.12 15.95
CA ALA A 40 -13.81 -0.29 16.30
C ALA A 40 -12.36 -0.72 16.03
N PHE A 41 -11.78 -0.32 14.90
CA PHE A 41 -10.38 -0.59 14.55
C PHE A 41 -9.41 0.02 15.57
N LEU A 42 -9.67 1.25 15.99
CA LEU A 42 -8.85 1.94 16.98
C LEU A 42 -9.02 1.34 18.39
N ALA A 43 -10.26 1.02 18.78
CA ALA A 43 -10.57 0.45 20.11
C ALA A 43 -9.92 -0.92 20.34
N THR A 44 -9.75 -1.72 19.28
CA THR A 44 -9.12 -3.03 19.35
C THR A 44 -7.59 -3.02 19.29
N GLY A 45 -6.96 -1.84 19.15
CA GLY A 45 -5.50 -1.72 19.02
C GLY A 45 -4.91 -2.29 17.72
N GLN A 46 -5.75 -2.72 16.78
CA GLN A 46 -5.32 -3.34 15.52
C GLN A 46 -4.53 -2.39 14.59
N HIS A 47 -4.43 -1.11 14.94
CA HIS A 47 -3.63 -0.11 14.24
C HIS A 47 -2.13 -0.13 14.64
N GLY A 48 -1.75 -0.87 15.69
CA GLY A 48 -0.36 -0.96 16.14
C GLY A 48 0.26 0.42 16.43
N ASP A 49 1.49 0.64 15.95
CA ASP A 49 2.27 1.87 16.19
C ASP A 49 1.73 3.11 15.44
N MET A 50 0.66 2.95 14.65
CA MET A 50 0.06 4.06 13.87
C MET A 50 -0.85 4.95 14.75
N GLY A 51 -0.37 5.44 15.88
CA GLY A 51 -1.10 6.32 16.81
C GLY A 51 -1.62 7.63 16.18
N TRP A 52 -1.03 8.05 15.04
CA TRP A 52 -1.50 9.16 14.24
C TRP A 52 -2.92 8.93 13.66
N LEU A 53 -3.38 7.68 13.56
CA LEU A 53 -4.77 7.37 13.19
C LEU A 53 -5.74 7.80 14.29
N ALA A 54 -5.41 7.48 15.54
CA ALA A 54 -6.23 7.82 16.70
C ALA A 54 -6.25 9.34 16.98
N SER A 55 -5.09 10.01 16.88
CA SER A 55 -4.96 11.44 17.20
C SER A 55 -5.86 12.35 16.35
N ARG A 56 -6.25 11.93 15.15
CA ARG A 56 -7.12 12.68 14.24
C ARG A 56 -8.35 11.92 13.78
N ALA A 57 -8.83 10.98 14.59
CA ALA A 57 -10.00 10.15 14.27
C ALA A 57 -11.27 10.96 13.93
N PRO A 58 -11.63 12.07 14.62
CA PRO A 58 -12.78 12.87 14.25
C PRO A 58 -12.68 13.44 12.82
N ALA A 59 -11.52 14.02 12.46
CA ALA A 59 -11.30 14.58 11.13
C ALA A 59 -11.28 13.49 10.02
N ARG A 60 -10.80 12.28 10.36
CA ARG A 60 -10.87 11.12 9.45
C ARG A 60 -12.31 10.65 9.24
N GLY A 61 -13.10 10.66 10.30
CA GLY A 61 -14.48 10.19 10.26
C GLY A 61 -15.45 11.12 9.53
N ASP A 62 -15.09 12.38 9.32
CA ASP A 62 -15.94 13.33 8.60
C ASP A 62 -15.09 14.43 7.89
N PRO A 63 -15.17 14.51 6.54
CA PRO A 63 -14.51 15.54 5.76
C PRO A 63 -14.80 16.97 6.24
N ARG A 64 -16.01 17.24 6.74
CA ARG A 64 -16.40 18.56 7.25
C ARG A 64 -15.77 18.92 8.59
N THR A 65 -15.36 17.94 9.39
CA THR A 65 -14.55 18.21 10.58
C THR A 65 -13.16 18.70 10.18
N LEU A 66 -12.61 18.22 9.07
CA LEU A 66 -11.34 18.70 8.53
C LEU A 66 -11.47 20.05 7.84
N TRP A 67 -12.59 20.26 7.13
CA TRP A 67 -12.89 21.52 6.45
C TRP A 67 -14.41 21.76 6.37
N PRO A 68 -14.98 22.60 7.27
CA PRO A 68 -16.42 22.81 7.38
C PRO A 68 -17.11 23.32 6.10
N ALA A 69 -16.40 24.09 5.28
CA ALA A 69 -16.93 24.64 4.04
C ALA A 69 -17.02 23.60 2.89
N ALA A 70 -16.44 22.41 3.05
CA ALA A 70 -16.48 21.38 2.01
C ALA A 70 -17.91 20.92 1.71
N ARG A 71 -18.31 20.95 0.44
CA ARG A 71 -19.60 20.46 -0.06
C ARG A 71 -19.44 19.14 -0.80
N SER A 72 -18.47 19.09 -1.70
CA SER A 72 -18.22 17.90 -2.52
C SER A 72 -16.76 17.47 -2.46
N VAL A 73 -16.55 16.20 -2.79
CA VAL A 73 -15.23 15.59 -2.98
C VAL A 73 -15.15 15.08 -4.40
N VAL A 74 -14.09 15.47 -5.11
CA VAL A 74 -13.65 14.82 -6.34
C VAL A 74 -12.64 13.76 -5.93
N ALA A 75 -13.02 12.50 -5.99
CA ALA A 75 -12.14 11.38 -5.75
C ALA A 75 -11.47 10.97 -7.07
N LEU A 76 -10.18 10.71 -7.02
CA LEU A 76 -9.34 10.49 -8.19
C LEU A 76 -8.49 9.25 -7.98
N GLY A 77 -8.25 8.50 -9.06
CA GLY A 77 -7.43 7.30 -9.05
C GLY A 77 -6.37 7.33 -10.13
N VAL A 78 -5.17 6.84 -9.79
CA VAL A 78 -4.07 6.61 -10.74
C VAL A 78 -3.64 5.16 -10.65
N SER A 79 -3.64 4.45 -11.78
CA SER A 79 -3.22 3.04 -11.83
C SER A 79 -1.71 2.91 -11.66
N TYR A 80 -1.30 2.00 -10.77
CA TYR A 80 0.09 1.56 -10.65
C TYR A 80 0.24 0.07 -10.97
N ALA A 81 -0.72 -0.50 -11.69
CA ALA A 81 -0.71 -1.92 -12.04
C ALA A 81 0.61 -2.29 -12.75
N PRO A 82 1.26 -3.39 -12.30
CA PRO A 82 2.51 -3.84 -12.87
C PRO A 82 2.29 -4.44 -14.27
N ASP A 83 3.39 -4.58 -15.02
CA ASP A 83 3.46 -5.24 -16.32
C ASP A 83 3.91 -6.71 -16.23
N SER A 84 4.29 -7.16 -15.04
CA SER A 84 4.76 -8.50 -14.74
C SER A 84 4.11 -9.04 -13.48
N ASP A 85 4.26 -10.32 -13.21
CA ASP A 85 3.78 -10.92 -11.95
C ASP A 85 4.44 -10.24 -10.74
N PRO A 86 3.67 -9.54 -9.89
CA PRO A 86 4.21 -8.84 -8.72
C PRO A 86 4.82 -9.79 -7.68
N LEU A 87 4.45 -11.06 -7.70
CA LEU A 87 4.91 -12.08 -6.75
C LEU A 87 6.12 -12.89 -7.26
N ALA A 88 6.53 -12.72 -8.52
CA ALA A 88 7.69 -13.44 -9.09
C ALA A 88 8.97 -13.33 -8.23
N PRO A 89 9.31 -12.18 -7.59
CA PRO A 89 10.48 -12.09 -6.72
C PRO A 89 10.44 -13.02 -5.50
N LEU A 90 9.26 -13.48 -5.08
CA LEU A 90 9.12 -14.42 -3.97
C LEU A 90 9.73 -15.79 -4.24
N LEU A 91 9.96 -16.11 -5.52
CA LEU A 91 10.59 -17.37 -5.96
C LEU A 91 12.13 -17.29 -5.96
N LEU A 92 12.70 -16.13 -5.70
CA LEU A 92 14.14 -15.86 -5.70
C LEU A 92 14.62 -15.67 -4.25
N PRO A 93 15.10 -16.74 -3.58
CA PRO A 93 15.40 -16.69 -2.14
C PRO A 93 16.55 -15.76 -1.75
N ASP A 94 17.45 -15.46 -2.68
CA ASP A 94 18.58 -14.55 -2.53
C ASP A 94 18.26 -13.09 -2.87
N CYS A 95 17.04 -12.82 -3.33
CA CYS A 95 16.56 -11.49 -3.72
C CYS A 95 15.46 -10.98 -2.78
N GLY A 96 15.39 -9.64 -2.61
CA GLY A 96 14.34 -8.99 -1.83
C GLY A 96 13.10 -8.69 -2.68
N SER A 97 11.91 -8.93 -2.11
CA SER A 97 10.64 -8.53 -2.71
C SER A 97 10.21 -7.18 -2.16
N ILE A 98 10.05 -6.20 -3.04
CA ILE A 98 9.53 -4.86 -2.77
C ILE A 98 8.13 -4.76 -3.36
N SER A 99 7.18 -4.20 -2.63
CA SER A 99 5.83 -3.94 -3.14
C SER A 99 5.87 -3.07 -4.40
N VAL A 100 5.03 -3.38 -5.37
CA VAL A 100 4.95 -2.72 -6.68
C VAL A 100 4.95 -1.21 -6.57
N TYR A 101 4.17 -0.66 -5.63
CA TYR A 101 4.02 0.79 -5.47
C TYR A 101 5.31 1.52 -5.11
N ALA A 102 6.31 0.82 -4.57
CA ALA A 102 7.56 1.38 -4.07
C ALA A 102 8.77 1.11 -4.98
N ARG A 103 8.57 0.43 -6.12
CA ARG A 103 9.67 0.05 -7.03
C ARG A 103 10.18 1.21 -7.90
N ASN A 104 9.68 2.45 -7.70
CA ASN A 104 10.15 3.64 -8.42
C ASN A 104 9.99 4.91 -7.56
N ARG A 105 9.57 6.01 -8.21
CA ARG A 105 9.37 7.32 -7.56
C ARG A 105 8.23 7.28 -6.55
N ASP A 106 8.35 8.15 -5.57
CA ASP A 106 7.30 8.38 -4.59
C ASP A 106 6.04 8.93 -5.29
N TYR A 107 4.96 8.16 -5.22
CA TYR A 107 3.70 8.50 -5.87
C TYR A 107 3.06 9.78 -5.31
N HIS A 108 3.36 10.16 -4.07
CA HIS A 108 2.82 11.36 -3.47
C HIS A 108 3.16 12.62 -4.27
N ASP A 109 4.39 12.75 -4.76
CA ASP A 109 4.80 13.92 -5.52
C ASP A 109 4.10 13.98 -6.89
N LEU A 110 3.96 12.82 -7.55
CA LEU A 110 3.25 12.71 -8.81
C LEU A 110 1.77 13.09 -8.66
N LEU A 111 1.06 12.40 -7.75
CA LEU A 111 -0.37 12.64 -7.55
C LEU A 111 -0.64 14.06 -7.08
N LYS A 112 0.15 14.57 -6.13
CA LYS A 112 0.01 15.95 -5.63
C LYS A 112 0.18 16.99 -6.74
N GLY A 113 1.11 16.75 -7.68
CA GLY A 113 1.27 17.59 -8.87
C GLY A 113 0.02 17.57 -9.76
N MET A 114 -0.50 16.37 -10.06
CA MET A 114 -1.70 16.19 -10.88
C MET A 114 -2.94 16.80 -10.19
N LEU A 115 -3.12 16.57 -8.88
CA LEU A 115 -4.21 17.14 -8.08
C LEU A 115 -4.20 18.68 -8.09
N LYS A 116 -3.02 19.27 -7.89
CA LYS A 116 -2.87 20.76 -7.95
C LYS A 116 -3.23 21.30 -9.33
N HIS A 117 -2.82 20.63 -10.40
CA HIS A 117 -3.15 21.04 -11.77
C HIS A 117 -4.68 21.01 -12.02
N LEU A 118 -5.36 19.95 -11.56
CA LEU A 118 -6.81 19.88 -11.65
C LEU A 118 -7.50 20.93 -10.75
N ALA A 119 -7.00 21.12 -9.54
CA ALA A 119 -7.51 22.12 -8.60
C ALA A 119 -7.45 23.54 -9.17
N GLN A 120 -6.34 23.91 -9.83
CA GLN A 120 -6.18 25.19 -10.52
C GLN A 120 -7.24 25.36 -11.62
N PHE A 121 -7.48 24.32 -12.41
CA PHE A 121 -8.56 24.35 -13.43
C PHE A 121 -9.94 24.58 -12.79
N ILE A 122 -10.26 23.87 -11.70
CA ILE A 122 -11.54 24.01 -10.99
C ILE A 122 -11.73 25.44 -10.48
N VAL A 123 -10.71 25.99 -9.83
CA VAL A 123 -10.76 27.37 -9.31
C VAL A 123 -10.91 28.39 -10.44
N ALA A 124 -10.09 28.30 -11.47
CA ALA A 124 -10.12 29.23 -12.59
C ALA A 124 -11.43 29.21 -13.36
N ARG A 125 -12.06 28.02 -13.47
CA ARG A 125 -13.29 27.85 -14.29
C ARG A 125 -14.58 28.12 -13.54
N PHE A 126 -14.62 27.83 -12.23
CA PHE A 126 -15.87 27.85 -11.45
C PHE A 126 -15.80 28.72 -10.20
N GLY A 127 -14.62 29.22 -9.78
CA GLY A 127 -14.44 30.13 -8.67
C GLY A 127 -14.56 29.56 -7.25
N PRO A 128 -14.63 28.22 -6.99
CA PRO A 128 -14.75 27.72 -5.62
C PRO A 128 -13.41 27.72 -4.88
N GLU A 129 -13.46 27.54 -3.56
CA GLU A 129 -12.30 27.10 -2.80
C GLU A 129 -12.07 25.60 -2.97
N VAL A 130 -10.80 25.20 -2.93
CA VAL A 130 -10.39 23.80 -3.03
C VAL A 130 -9.25 23.46 -2.07
N LYS A 131 -9.21 22.19 -1.61
CA LYS A 131 -8.08 21.62 -0.88
C LYS A 131 -7.75 20.25 -1.48
N VAL A 132 -6.44 19.97 -1.66
CA VAL A 132 -5.97 18.72 -2.24
C VAL A 132 -5.36 17.82 -1.17
N PHE A 133 -5.62 16.52 -1.24
CA PHE A 133 -5.14 15.51 -0.30
C PHE A 133 -4.64 14.28 -1.06
N VAL A 134 -3.57 13.71 -0.54
CA VAL A 134 -3.03 12.41 -0.94
C VAL A 134 -2.35 11.78 0.27
N ASP A 135 -2.89 10.69 0.78
CA ASP A 135 -2.39 9.80 1.83
C ASP A 135 -1.90 10.47 3.15
N THR A 136 -1.26 11.63 3.08
CA THR A 136 -0.61 12.29 4.24
C THR A 136 -1.57 13.09 5.14
N ALA A 137 -2.83 13.23 4.76
CA ALA A 137 -3.85 13.96 5.52
C ALA A 137 -4.78 13.01 6.29
N PRO A 138 -5.52 13.51 7.30
CA PRO A 138 -6.52 12.71 8.01
C PRO A 138 -7.79 12.54 7.15
N VAL A 139 -7.65 11.91 5.99
CA VAL A 139 -8.71 11.63 5.02
C VAL A 139 -8.87 10.12 4.90
N MET A 140 -10.10 9.63 4.83
CA MET A 140 -10.40 8.25 4.54
C MET A 140 -10.69 8.08 3.04
N GLU A 141 -9.62 8.00 2.25
CA GLU A 141 -9.67 7.99 0.78
C GLU A 141 -10.50 6.82 0.22
N LYS A 142 -10.31 5.60 0.73
CA LYS A 142 -11.01 4.40 0.25
C LYS A 142 -12.53 4.49 0.41
N PRO A 143 -13.09 4.87 1.57
CA PRO A 143 -14.54 5.11 1.70
C PRO A 143 -15.07 6.23 0.79
N LEU A 144 -14.31 7.32 0.59
CA LEU A 144 -14.70 8.40 -0.33
C LEU A 144 -14.69 7.92 -1.77
N ALA A 145 -13.67 7.19 -2.20
CA ALA A 145 -13.59 6.60 -3.54
C ALA A 145 -14.75 5.63 -3.83
N GLN A 146 -15.16 4.83 -2.82
CA GLN A 146 -16.35 3.97 -2.94
C GLN A 146 -17.63 4.78 -3.12
N ARG A 147 -17.82 5.82 -2.32
CA ARG A 147 -18.97 6.72 -2.43
C ARG A 147 -19.00 7.49 -3.74
N ALA A 148 -17.82 7.78 -4.28
CA ALA A 148 -17.65 8.43 -5.58
C ALA A 148 -17.76 7.49 -6.79
N GLY A 149 -18.03 6.19 -6.58
CA GLY A 149 -18.26 5.24 -7.65
C GLY A 149 -16.99 4.70 -8.33
N ILE A 150 -15.80 4.93 -7.78
CA ILE A 150 -14.53 4.44 -8.38
C ILE A 150 -14.37 2.92 -8.19
N GLY A 151 -14.81 2.41 -7.04
CA GLY A 151 -14.71 1.00 -6.70
C GLY A 151 -15.36 0.73 -5.34
N TRP A 152 -15.10 -0.43 -4.76
CA TRP A 152 -15.56 -0.81 -3.42
C TRP A 152 -14.38 -1.22 -2.55
N GLN A 153 -14.53 -1.13 -1.24
CA GLN A 153 -13.57 -1.71 -0.32
C GLN A 153 -13.72 -3.22 -0.30
N GLY A 154 -12.73 -3.93 -0.83
CA GLY A 154 -12.74 -5.39 -0.91
C GLY A 154 -12.51 -6.07 0.45
N LYS A 155 -12.64 -7.42 0.50
CA LYS A 155 -12.39 -8.22 1.72
C LYS A 155 -10.98 -8.03 2.29
N HIS A 156 -10.01 -7.63 1.47
CA HIS A 156 -8.63 -7.28 1.89
C HIS A 156 -8.49 -5.82 2.35
N THR A 157 -9.57 -5.08 2.54
CA THR A 157 -9.64 -3.70 3.03
C THR A 157 -9.06 -2.62 2.11
N ASN A 158 -8.54 -2.99 0.93
CA ASN A 158 -8.15 -2.03 -0.11
C ASN A 158 -9.27 -1.81 -1.11
N LEU A 159 -9.17 -0.71 -1.88
CA LEU A 159 -10.13 -0.42 -2.94
C LEU A 159 -9.96 -1.43 -4.08
N VAL A 160 -11.08 -1.90 -4.63
CA VAL A 160 -11.15 -2.75 -5.82
C VAL A 160 -12.00 -2.03 -6.85
N SER A 161 -11.49 -1.87 -8.05
CA SER A 161 -12.20 -1.30 -9.19
C SER A 161 -12.56 -2.38 -10.20
N ARG A 162 -13.73 -2.26 -10.83
CA ARG A 162 -14.13 -3.15 -11.93
C ARG A 162 -13.25 -3.01 -13.17
N VAL A 163 -12.56 -1.87 -13.31
CA VAL A 163 -11.76 -1.52 -14.50
C VAL A 163 -10.27 -1.60 -14.21
N HIS A 164 -9.84 -1.26 -12.97
CA HIS A 164 -8.43 -1.12 -12.62
C HIS A 164 -7.96 -2.16 -11.59
N GLY A 165 -8.81 -3.12 -11.20
CA GLY A 165 -8.47 -4.10 -10.17
C GLY A 165 -8.16 -3.44 -8.83
N SER A 166 -7.12 -3.93 -8.15
CA SER A 166 -6.70 -3.46 -6.83
C SER A 166 -5.51 -2.49 -6.87
N TRP A 167 -5.12 -2.01 -8.05
CA TRP A 167 -3.88 -1.27 -8.29
C TRP A 167 -4.13 0.22 -8.52
N LEU A 168 -4.85 0.88 -7.60
CA LEU A 168 -5.13 2.32 -7.67
C LEU A 168 -4.52 3.06 -6.48
N PHE A 169 -3.70 4.07 -6.75
CA PHE A 169 -3.46 5.17 -5.84
C PHE A 169 -4.67 6.09 -5.84
N LEU A 170 -4.97 6.66 -4.69
CA LEU A 170 -6.10 7.56 -4.52
C LEU A 170 -5.61 8.97 -4.18
N GLY A 171 -6.46 9.95 -4.46
CA GLY A 171 -6.27 11.31 -4.05
C GLY A 171 -7.57 12.08 -4.19
N GLU A 172 -7.75 13.14 -3.39
CA GLU A 172 -8.99 13.89 -3.30
C GLU A 172 -8.79 15.38 -3.48
N ILE A 173 -9.79 16.00 -4.12
CA ILE A 173 -9.98 17.44 -4.07
C ILE A 173 -11.31 17.71 -3.35
N TYR A 174 -11.22 18.32 -2.17
CA TYR A 174 -12.38 18.86 -1.49
C TYR A 174 -12.69 20.23 -2.07
N THR A 175 -13.97 20.56 -2.23
CA THR A 175 -14.39 21.81 -2.85
C THR A 175 -15.67 22.36 -2.21
N THR A 176 -15.79 23.69 -2.20
CA THR A 176 -17.03 24.38 -1.85
C THR A 176 -18.05 24.35 -2.99
N LEU A 177 -17.66 23.89 -4.19
CA LEU A 177 -18.58 23.68 -5.31
C LEU A 177 -19.54 22.55 -4.98
N ASP A 178 -20.83 22.76 -5.23
CA ASP A 178 -21.85 21.72 -5.10
C ASP A 178 -21.91 20.92 -6.40
N ILE A 179 -21.44 19.69 -6.37
CA ILE A 179 -21.37 18.79 -7.53
C ILE A 179 -22.27 17.60 -7.26
N ALA A 180 -23.13 17.27 -8.23
CA ALA A 180 -23.98 16.09 -8.13
C ALA A 180 -23.14 14.82 -7.96
N PRO A 181 -23.41 13.98 -6.92
CA PRO A 181 -22.62 12.79 -6.66
C PRO A 181 -22.78 11.74 -7.77
N ASP A 182 -21.81 10.86 -7.89
CA ASP A 182 -21.93 9.61 -8.61
C ASP A 182 -22.63 8.56 -7.74
N ARG A 183 -23.11 7.49 -8.36
CA ARG A 183 -23.65 6.35 -7.62
C ARG A 183 -22.50 5.59 -6.96
N PRO A 184 -22.56 5.29 -5.66
CA PRO A 184 -21.59 4.41 -5.01
C PRO A 184 -21.49 3.04 -5.68
N GLN A 185 -20.32 2.43 -5.64
CA GLN A 185 -20.15 1.06 -6.09
C GLN A 185 -20.61 0.07 -5.02
N ASP A 186 -21.36 -0.93 -5.46
CA ASP A 186 -21.72 -2.08 -4.65
C ASP A 186 -20.51 -3.02 -4.50
N ASP A 187 -20.52 -3.87 -3.47
CA ASP A 187 -19.50 -4.90 -3.28
C ASP A 187 -19.68 -6.04 -4.30
N HIS A 188 -18.60 -6.40 -4.96
CA HIS A 188 -18.55 -7.51 -5.92
C HIS A 188 -17.54 -8.61 -5.51
N CYS A 189 -17.16 -8.69 -4.23
CA CYS A 189 -16.31 -9.79 -3.71
C CYS A 189 -17.05 -11.13 -3.69
N GLY A 190 -18.38 -11.13 -3.51
CA GLY A 190 -19.20 -12.35 -3.48
C GLY A 190 -18.65 -13.39 -2.49
N THR A 191 -18.58 -14.64 -2.90
CA THR A 191 -18.04 -15.76 -2.10
C THR A 191 -16.52 -15.86 -2.13
N CYS A 192 -15.82 -15.11 -3.00
CA CYS A 192 -14.37 -15.18 -3.15
C CYS A 192 -13.65 -14.83 -1.84
N ALA A 193 -12.66 -15.67 -1.47
CA ALA A 193 -11.82 -15.48 -0.28
C ALA A 193 -10.31 -15.57 -0.59
N ARG A 194 -9.88 -15.47 -1.86
CA ARG A 194 -8.49 -15.67 -2.30
C ARG A 194 -7.51 -14.79 -1.52
N CYS A 195 -7.83 -13.50 -1.36
CA CYS A 195 -6.96 -12.53 -0.65
C CYS A 195 -6.80 -12.86 0.84
N LEU A 196 -7.80 -13.49 1.47
CA LEU A 196 -7.72 -13.91 2.87
C LEU A 196 -6.86 -15.17 3.00
N ALA A 197 -7.01 -16.10 2.06
CA ALA A 197 -6.31 -17.39 2.07
C ALA A 197 -4.80 -17.23 1.78
N VAL A 198 -4.40 -16.28 0.92
CA VAL A 198 -3.01 -16.08 0.52
C VAL A 198 -2.17 -15.35 1.58
N CYS A 199 -2.79 -14.65 2.54
CA CYS A 199 -2.08 -13.85 3.52
C CYS A 199 -1.15 -14.72 4.38
N PRO A 200 0.19 -14.55 4.31
CA PRO A 200 1.13 -15.44 4.98
C PRO A 200 1.04 -15.36 6.51
N THR A 201 0.73 -14.19 7.03
CA THR A 201 0.66 -13.90 8.46
C THR A 201 -0.77 -13.95 9.02
N LYS A 202 -1.76 -14.30 8.16
CA LYS A 202 -3.18 -14.35 8.54
C LYS A 202 -3.65 -13.04 9.19
N ALA A 203 -3.30 -11.92 8.56
CA ALA A 203 -3.62 -10.58 9.05
C ALA A 203 -5.11 -10.20 8.93
N PHE A 204 -5.95 -11.06 8.34
CA PHE A 204 -7.39 -10.84 8.21
C PHE A 204 -8.16 -11.73 9.19
N PRO A 205 -8.58 -11.22 10.36
CA PRO A 205 -9.39 -12.00 11.30
C PRO A 205 -10.79 -12.34 10.76
N ALA A 206 -11.29 -11.53 9.83
CA ALA A 206 -12.53 -11.75 9.09
C ALA A 206 -12.50 -10.95 7.76
N PRO A 207 -13.39 -11.24 6.81
CA PRO A 207 -13.58 -10.39 5.63
C PRO A 207 -13.81 -8.93 6.03
N TYR A 208 -13.17 -8.00 5.31
CA TYR A 208 -13.25 -6.54 5.53
C TYR A 208 -12.65 -6.05 6.87
N ARG A 209 -11.90 -6.91 7.57
CA ARG A 209 -11.21 -6.57 8.81
C ARG A 209 -9.73 -6.91 8.71
N LEU A 210 -8.88 -5.96 9.07
CA LEU A 210 -7.43 -6.11 9.06
C LEU A 210 -6.90 -5.91 10.48
N ASP A 211 -6.07 -6.84 10.92
CA ASP A 211 -5.15 -6.62 12.04
C ASP A 211 -3.81 -6.16 11.46
N ALA A 212 -3.55 -4.85 11.52
CA ALA A 212 -2.33 -4.30 10.96
C ALA A 212 -1.08 -4.82 11.68
N THR A 213 -1.17 -5.17 12.96
CA THR A 213 -0.01 -5.67 13.74
C THR A 213 0.55 -6.98 13.18
N ARG A 214 -0.23 -7.69 12.38
CA ARG A 214 0.16 -8.91 11.67
C ARG A 214 0.47 -8.69 10.18
N CYS A 215 0.09 -7.52 9.63
CA CYS A 215 0.25 -7.24 8.19
C CYS A 215 1.72 -6.98 7.85
N ILE A 216 2.27 -7.72 6.88
CA ILE A 216 3.68 -7.55 6.45
C ILE A 216 3.95 -6.13 5.96
N SER A 217 2.99 -5.49 5.29
CA SER A 217 3.13 -4.09 4.89
C SER A 217 3.34 -3.18 6.10
N TYR A 218 2.54 -3.32 7.16
CA TYR A 218 2.73 -2.60 8.41
C TYR A 218 4.07 -2.95 9.07
N LEU A 219 4.41 -4.23 9.20
CA LEU A 219 5.63 -4.69 9.86
C LEU A 219 6.90 -4.13 9.18
N THR A 220 6.91 -4.03 7.87
CA THR A 220 8.06 -3.57 7.09
C THR A 220 8.15 -2.04 6.97
N ILE A 221 7.05 -1.31 7.17
CA ILE A 221 6.97 0.13 6.92
C ILE A 221 6.76 0.94 8.20
N GLU A 222 5.75 0.57 9.01
CA GLU A 222 5.32 1.38 10.15
C GLU A 222 5.95 0.92 11.48
N HIS A 223 6.07 -0.40 11.67
CA HIS A 223 6.59 -0.97 12.91
C HIS A 223 8.05 -0.61 13.14
N ARG A 224 8.34 -0.02 14.32
CA ARG A 224 9.66 0.54 14.63
C ARG A 224 10.58 -0.42 15.39
N GLY A 225 10.00 -1.33 16.18
CA GLY A 225 10.71 -2.27 17.02
C GLY A 225 11.23 -3.53 16.29
N PRO A 226 11.79 -4.49 17.04
CA PRO A 226 12.04 -5.82 16.52
C PRO A 226 10.74 -6.47 16.07
N ILE A 227 10.74 -7.13 14.90
CA ILE A 227 9.57 -7.85 14.42
C ILE A 227 9.38 -9.10 15.29
N PRO A 228 8.14 -9.41 15.73
CA PRO A 228 7.86 -10.60 16.54
C PRO A 228 8.38 -11.88 15.88
N LEU A 229 9.04 -12.75 16.67
CA LEU A 229 9.73 -13.94 16.17
C LEU A 229 8.81 -14.88 15.41
N GLU A 230 7.56 -15.02 15.86
CA GLU A 230 6.55 -15.90 15.25
C GLU A 230 6.07 -15.41 13.87
N LEU A 231 6.29 -14.14 13.52
CA LEU A 231 5.91 -13.56 12.23
C LEU A 231 7.04 -13.59 11.20
N ARG A 232 8.32 -13.63 11.66
CA ARG A 232 9.49 -13.55 10.76
C ARG A 232 9.51 -14.64 9.67
N PRO A 233 9.25 -15.93 9.98
CA PRO A 233 9.26 -16.97 8.94
C PRO A 233 8.19 -16.74 7.85
N ALA A 234 7.01 -16.25 8.23
CA ALA A 234 5.91 -16.00 7.30
C ALA A 234 6.15 -14.79 6.38
N MET A 235 7.10 -13.91 6.73
CA MET A 235 7.45 -12.77 5.87
C MET A 235 8.17 -13.19 4.59
N GLY A 236 8.89 -14.33 4.61
CA GLY A 236 9.70 -14.76 3.48
C GLY A 236 10.75 -13.70 3.13
N ASN A 237 10.89 -13.40 1.86
CA ASN A 237 11.82 -12.38 1.34
C ASN A 237 11.17 -11.01 1.08
N ARG A 238 10.00 -10.71 1.69
CA ARG A 238 9.34 -9.40 1.59
C ARG A 238 10.04 -8.38 2.48
N ILE A 239 10.75 -7.43 1.84
CA ILE A 239 11.58 -6.45 2.54
C ILE A 239 10.94 -5.07 2.68
N TYR A 240 9.93 -4.75 1.84
CA TYR A 240 9.19 -3.49 1.91
C TYR A 240 7.79 -3.63 1.31
N GLY A 241 6.76 -3.51 2.14
CA GLY A 241 5.38 -3.74 1.71
C GLY A 241 5.06 -5.20 1.44
N CYS A 242 3.85 -5.45 0.94
CA CYS A 242 3.36 -6.80 0.61
C CYS A 242 2.20 -6.68 -0.36
N ASP A 243 2.25 -7.42 -1.44
CA ASP A 243 1.24 -7.38 -2.50
C ASP A 243 0.35 -8.63 -2.55
N ASP A 244 0.58 -9.63 -1.70
CA ASP A 244 -0.07 -10.94 -1.79
C ASP A 244 -1.60 -10.84 -1.92
N CYS A 245 -2.24 -10.08 -1.03
CA CYS A 245 -3.69 -9.95 -1.04
C CYS A 245 -4.21 -9.14 -2.24
N LEU A 246 -3.43 -8.18 -2.74
CA LEU A 246 -3.77 -7.41 -3.93
C LEU A 246 -3.61 -8.28 -5.17
N ALA A 247 -2.47 -8.95 -5.33
CA ALA A 247 -2.16 -9.79 -6.47
C ALA A 247 -3.15 -10.95 -6.65
N ALA A 248 -3.61 -11.55 -5.54
CA ALA A 248 -4.59 -12.64 -5.56
C ALA A 248 -6.01 -12.21 -5.98
N CYS A 249 -6.27 -10.90 -6.12
CA CYS A 249 -7.61 -10.41 -6.44
C CYS A 249 -7.98 -10.73 -7.90
N PRO A 250 -9.08 -11.47 -8.17
CA PRO A 250 -9.44 -11.85 -9.54
C PRO A 250 -9.85 -10.66 -10.41
N TRP A 251 -10.18 -9.52 -9.81
CA TRP A 251 -10.50 -8.29 -10.53
C TRP A 251 -9.28 -7.66 -11.21
N ASN A 252 -8.06 -8.07 -10.84
CA ASN A 252 -6.83 -7.61 -11.51
C ASN A 252 -6.73 -8.04 -12.99
N ARG A 253 -7.50 -9.03 -13.42
CA ARG A 253 -7.58 -9.41 -14.85
C ARG A 253 -8.03 -8.26 -15.75
N PHE A 254 -8.69 -7.23 -15.20
CA PHE A 254 -9.12 -6.03 -15.92
C PHE A 254 -8.13 -4.87 -15.78
N ALA A 255 -7.17 -4.97 -14.85
CA ALA A 255 -6.19 -3.93 -14.64
C ALA A 255 -5.29 -3.79 -15.87
N ARG A 256 -5.06 -2.54 -16.27
CA ARG A 256 -4.11 -2.22 -17.33
C ARG A 256 -2.84 -1.70 -16.70
N ARG A 257 -1.70 -2.09 -17.26
CA ARG A 257 -0.39 -1.55 -16.91
C ARG A 257 -0.45 -0.03 -16.80
N THR A 258 0.25 0.51 -15.79
CA THR A 258 0.33 1.96 -15.60
C THR A 258 0.91 2.66 -16.85
N ALA A 259 0.28 3.77 -17.23
CA ALA A 259 0.78 4.66 -18.29
C ALA A 259 1.91 5.58 -17.78
N HIS A 260 2.03 5.76 -16.46
CA HIS A 260 2.99 6.67 -15.86
C HIS A 260 4.37 6.01 -15.70
N GLU A 261 5.36 6.47 -16.47
CA GLU A 261 6.75 5.97 -16.41
C GLU A 261 7.34 6.05 -14.99
N LYS A 262 7.00 7.07 -14.21
CA LYS A 262 7.47 7.25 -12.84
C LYS A 262 6.91 6.21 -11.84
N LEU A 263 5.91 5.43 -12.24
CA LEU A 263 5.31 4.36 -11.43
C LEU A 263 5.72 2.96 -11.92
N ARG A 264 6.38 2.84 -13.08
CA ARG A 264 6.92 1.57 -13.56
C ARG A 264 8.13 1.16 -12.74
N ALA A 265 8.29 -0.14 -12.51
CA ALA A 265 9.41 -0.64 -11.72
C ALA A 265 10.77 -0.26 -12.34
N ARG A 266 11.67 0.24 -11.51
CA ARG A 266 13.09 0.34 -11.84
C ARG A 266 13.69 -1.06 -11.84
N GLN A 267 14.58 -1.33 -12.78
CA GLN A 267 15.19 -2.65 -12.95
C GLN A 267 15.96 -3.09 -11.69
N ASP A 268 16.67 -2.16 -11.05
CA ASP A 268 17.44 -2.40 -9.82
C ASP A 268 16.57 -2.63 -8.57
N LEU A 269 15.27 -2.36 -8.63
CA LEU A 269 14.31 -2.58 -7.55
C LEU A 269 13.31 -3.72 -7.84
N ALA A 270 13.39 -4.36 -8.99
CA ALA A 270 12.50 -5.44 -9.36
C ALA A 270 12.71 -6.69 -8.48
N ALA A 271 13.98 -7.10 -8.29
CA ALA A 271 14.38 -8.20 -7.42
C ALA A 271 15.83 -7.96 -6.93
N PRO A 272 16.08 -7.00 -6.03
CA PRO A 272 17.42 -6.63 -5.61
C PRO A 272 18.08 -7.73 -4.77
N PRO A 273 19.38 -8.03 -4.97
CA PRO A 273 20.11 -9.03 -4.18
C PRO A 273 20.20 -8.65 -2.70
N LEU A 274 19.81 -9.56 -1.81
CA LEU A 274 19.77 -9.33 -0.36
C LEU A 274 21.15 -9.00 0.24
N ALA A 275 22.22 -9.65 -0.24
CA ALA A 275 23.57 -9.39 0.24
C ALA A 275 24.03 -7.95 -0.03
N ALA A 276 23.69 -7.40 -1.21
CA ALA A 276 23.99 -6.02 -1.56
C ALA A 276 23.19 -5.02 -0.71
N LEU A 277 21.93 -5.33 -0.44
CA LEU A 277 21.07 -4.49 0.39
C LEU A 277 21.48 -4.48 1.86
N ALA A 278 21.95 -5.63 2.39
CA ALA A 278 22.48 -5.73 3.76
C ALA A 278 23.77 -4.93 3.96
N ALA A 279 24.54 -4.68 2.90
CA ALA A 279 25.78 -3.92 2.94
C ALA A 279 25.59 -2.40 2.93
N LEU A 280 24.35 -1.90 2.78
CA LEU A 280 24.08 -0.46 2.72
C LEU A 280 24.33 0.21 4.06
N ASP A 281 25.21 1.22 4.06
CA ASP A 281 25.27 2.24 5.09
C ASP A 281 24.18 3.31 4.89
N ASP A 282 24.10 4.31 5.76
CA ASP A 282 23.08 5.37 5.65
C ASP A 282 23.24 6.20 4.36
N ALA A 283 24.46 6.46 3.91
CA ALA A 283 24.73 7.22 2.69
C ALA A 283 24.29 6.44 1.43
N GLY A 284 24.67 5.17 1.33
CA GLY A 284 24.28 4.28 0.25
C GLY A 284 22.76 4.06 0.21
N PHE A 285 22.12 3.86 1.38
CA PHE A 285 20.67 3.76 1.49
C PHE A 285 19.96 5.02 0.96
N ARG A 286 20.39 6.21 1.40
CA ARG A 286 19.81 7.48 0.96
C ARG A 286 20.01 7.73 -0.53
N ALA A 287 21.16 7.34 -1.08
CA ALA A 287 21.44 7.46 -2.51
C ALA A 287 20.54 6.52 -3.33
N MET A 288 20.50 5.24 -2.98
CA MET A 288 19.71 4.21 -3.69
C MET A 288 18.21 4.53 -3.71
N PHE A 289 17.67 5.00 -2.57
CA PHE A 289 16.23 5.25 -2.38
C PHE A 289 15.86 6.75 -2.49
N SER A 290 16.72 7.57 -3.10
CA SER A 290 16.41 8.98 -3.35
C SER A 290 15.14 9.12 -4.19
N GLY A 291 14.15 9.88 -3.67
CA GLY A 291 12.84 10.07 -4.31
C GLY A 291 11.95 8.84 -4.33
N SER A 292 12.28 7.79 -3.58
CA SER A 292 11.45 6.61 -3.36
C SER A 292 10.72 6.69 -2.00
N PRO A 293 9.52 6.10 -1.85
CA PRO A 293 8.83 6.02 -0.56
C PRO A 293 9.64 5.20 0.47
N ILE A 294 10.51 4.29 0.04
CA ILE A 294 11.37 3.47 0.92
C ILE A 294 12.27 4.34 1.80
N LYS A 295 12.74 5.49 1.29
CA LYS A 295 13.60 6.41 2.05
C LYS A 295 13.00 6.82 3.41
N ARG A 296 11.67 6.81 3.54
CA ARG A 296 10.95 7.28 4.74
C ARG A 296 11.17 6.40 5.96
N ILE A 297 11.47 5.10 5.78
CA ILE A 297 11.65 4.20 6.91
C ILE A 297 13.06 4.26 7.53
N GLY A 298 14.04 4.83 6.82
CA GLY A 298 15.44 4.88 7.25
C GLY A 298 16.16 3.56 7.03
N ARG A 299 17.51 3.63 7.08
CA ARG A 299 18.43 2.48 6.86
C ARG A 299 18.13 1.34 7.83
N ASP A 300 17.98 1.61 9.10
CA ASP A 300 17.93 0.56 10.13
C ASP A 300 16.71 -0.33 10.00
N ARG A 301 15.50 0.26 9.80
CA ARG A 301 14.29 -0.55 9.57
C ARG A 301 14.36 -1.32 8.26
N PHE A 302 14.96 -0.72 7.22
CA PHE A 302 15.11 -1.39 5.92
C PHE A 302 16.07 -2.58 6.05
N VAL A 303 17.26 -2.40 6.65
CA VAL A 303 18.25 -3.47 6.84
C VAL A 303 17.71 -4.55 7.79
N ARG A 304 16.97 -4.19 8.86
CA ARG A 304 16.22 -5.17 9.68
C ARG A 304 15.36 -6.09 8.82
N ASN A 305 14.58 -5.54 7.88
CA ASN A 305 13.70 -6.32 7.00
C ASN A 305 14.53 -7.22 6.05
N VAL A 306 15.62 -6.69 5.49
CA VAL A 306 16.54 -7.43 4.63
C VAL A 306 17.17 -8.63 5.38
N LEU A 307 17.58 -8.43 6.62
CA LEU A 307 18.16 -9.50 7.44
C LEU A 307 17.15 -10.61 7.76
N ILE A 308 15.88 -10.25 7.98
CA ILE A 308 14.80 -11.26 8.12
C ILE A 308 14.64 -12.05 6.82
N ALA A 309 14.70 -11.39 5.66
CA ALA A 309 14.66 -12.07 4.37
C ALA A 309 15.86 -13.00 4.17
N ILE A 310 17.07 -12.59 4.58
CA ILE A 310 18.28 -13.43 4.58
C ILE A 310 18.07 -14.67 5.45
N GLY A 311 17.55 -14.53 6.67
CA GLY A 311 17.27 -15.67 7.54
C GLY A 311 16.22 -16.65 6.98
N ASN A 312 15.32 -16.16 6.13
CA ASN A 312 14.29 -16.97 5.46
C ASN A 312 14.77 -17.59 4.13
N SER A 313 15.95 -17.22 3.62
CA SER A 313 16.43 -17.65 2.30
C SER A 313 16.75 -19.13 2.21
N ASN A 314 17.10 -19.77 3.32
CA ASN A 314 17.72 -21.10 3.39
C ASN A 314 19.02 -21.19 2.55
N ASP A 315 19.68 -20.07 2.26
CA ASP A 315 20.94 -20.01 1.51
C ASP A 315 22.11 -19.68 2.44
N PRO A 316 22.96 -20.68 2.77
CA PRO A 316 24.14 -20.45 3.63
C PRO A 316 25.12 -19.42 3.07
N ALA A 317 25.14 -19.18 1.77
CA ALA A 317 26.01 -18.19 1.14
C ALA A 317 25.69 -16.74 1.61
N LEU A 318 24.48 -16.49 2.10
CA LEU A 318 24.06 -15.20 2.65
C LEU A 318 24.46 -14.99 4.12
N ARG A 319 24.87 -16.05 4.83
CA ARG A 319 25.25 -15.96 6.24
C ARG A 319 26.32 -14.90 6.54
N PRO A 320 27.41 -14.77 5.74
CA PRO A 320 28.42 -13.74 5.98
C PRO A 320 27.88 -12.31 5.91
N ALA A 321 26.83 -12.07 5.08
CA ALA A 321 26.20 -10.76 5.00
C ALA A 321 25.44 -10.41 6.29
N ALA A 322 24.77 -11.39 6.92
CA ALA A 322 24.12 -11.20 8.22
C ALA A 322 25.13 -11.10 9.36
N ALA A 323 26.17 -11.95 9.37
CA ALA A 323 27.15 -12.01 10.44
C ALA A 323 27.90 -10.68 10.69
N ARG A 324 28.11 -9.89 9.65
CA ARG A 324 28.73 -8.56 9.74
C ARG A 324 27.92 -7.54 10.55
N LEU A 325 26.64 -7.81 10.78
CA LEU A 325 25.68 -6.89 11.39
C LEU A 325 25.19 -7.34 12.78
N ILE A 326 25.77 -8.41 13.36
CA ILE A 326 25.37 -8.92 14.69
C ILE A 326 25.64 -7.91 15.82
N ASP A 327 26.63 -7.03 15.62
CA ASP A 327 27.01 -5.98 16.53
C ASP A 327 26.74 -4.57 15.97
N ASP A 328 25.79 -4.46 15.03
CA ASP A 328 25.36 -3.16 14.48
C ASP A 328 24.88 -2.25 15.62
N ALA A 329 25.20 -0.95 15.52
CA ALA A 329 24.81 0.05 16.53
C ALA A 329 23.28 0.15 16.72
N SER A 330 22.50 -0.21 15.70
CA SER A 330 21.03 -0.26 15.77
C SER A 330 20.57 -1.58 16.39
N PRO A 331 19.91 -1.55 17.56
CA PRO A 331 19.44 -2.79 18.22
C PRO A 331 18.52 -3.65 17.36
N VAL A 332 17.68 -3.03 16.51
CA VAL A 332 16.76 -3.78 15.63
C VAL A 332 17.49 -4.47 14.49
N VAL A 333 18.62 -3.90 14.03
CA VAL A 333 19.48 -4.52 13.02
C VAL A 333 20.25 -5.69 13.63
N ALA A 334 20.91 -5.47 14.78
CA ALA A 334 21.67 -6.50 15.49
C ALA A 334 20.79 -7.69 15.89
N ASP A 335 19.55 -7.46 16.35
CA ASP A 335 18.58 -8.52 16.66
C ASP A 335 18.22 -9.35 15.42
N ALA A 336 17.91 -8.68 14.30
CA ALA A 336 17.58 -9.37 13.06
C ALA A 336 18.77 -10.13 12.47
N ALA A 337 20.00 -9.60 12.62
CA ALA A 337 21.22 -10.25 12.15
C ALA A 337 21.51 -11.55 12.93
N ARG A 338 21.42 -11.51 14.27
CA ARG A 338 21.56 -12.72 15.10
C ARG A 338 20.52 -13.75 14.72
N TRP A 339 19.25 -13.36 14.62
CA TRP A 339 18.20 -14.26 14.20
C TRP A 339 18.45 -14.88 12.81
N ALA A 340 18.93 -14.08 11.84
CA ALA A 340 19.25 -14.57 10.50
C ALA A 340 20.38 -15.62 10.52
N CYS A 341 21.45 -15.37 11.27
CA CYS A 341 22.52 -16.34 11.45
C CYS A 341 22.01 -17.62 12.09
N ASP A 342 21.21 -17.52 13.17
CA ASP A 342 20.62 -18.69 13.84
C ASP A 342 19.71 -19.52 12.90
N GLN A 343 18.98 -18.87 11.99
CA GLN A 343 18.16 -19.59 11.00
C GLN A 343 19.03 -20.35 9.99
N LEU A 344 20.10 -19.72 9.48
CA LEU A 344 20.99 -20.29 8.48
C LEU A 344 21.94 -21.34 9.05
N ASP A 345 22.20 -21.32 10.36
CA ASP A 345 23.00 -22.33 11.05
C ASP A 345 22.19 -23.60 11.43
N ARG A 346 20.86 -23.55 11.30
CA ARG A 346 20.00 -24.73 11.53
C ARG A 346 20.15 -25.73 10.42
N ASP A 347 20.34 -27.00 10.77
CA ASP A 347 20.33 -28.11 9.84
C ASP A 347 18.97 -28.18 9.11
N PRO A 348 18.92 -28.06 7.78
CA PRO A 348 17.67 -28.15 7.01
C PRO A 348 16.91 -29.48 7.23
N ALA A 349 17.57 -30.52 7.73
CA ALA A 349 16.94 -31.80 8.07
C ALA A 349 16.06 -31.75 9.33
N ARG A 350 16.12 -30.69 10.14
CA ARG A 350 15.44 -30.57 11.45
C ARG A 350 14.33 -29.51 11.51
N GLY A 351 14.01 -28.79 10.42
CA GLY A 351 13.03 -27.72 10.40
C GLY A 351 11.62 -28.15 10.01
N PRO A 352 10.55 -27.49 10.53
CA PRO A 352 9.19 -27.73 10.07
C PRO A 352 9.06 -27.29 8.60
N GLY A 353 8.64 -28.23 7.75
CA GLY A 353 8.56 -28.06 6.31
C GLY A 353 7.82 -26.80 5.89
N ASN A 354 8.40 -26.07 4.96
CA ASN A 354 7.84 -24.88 4.33
C ASN A 354 6.63 -25.26 3.44
N THR A 355 5.45 -25.36 4.03
CA THR A 355 4.19 -25.70 3.36
C THR A 355 3.62 -24.55 2.52
N SER A 356 4.21 -23.36 2.60
CA SER A 356 3.67 -22.16 1.95
C SER A 356 4.01 -22.06 0.45
N LEU A 357 5.18 -22.51 0.04
CA LEU A 357 5.62 -22.38 -1.37
C LEU A 357 4.97 -23.40 -2.33
N ARG A 358 4.52 -24.58 -1.83
CA ARG A 358 3.84 -25.58 -2.68
C ARG A 358 2.45 -25.16 -3.16
N LYS A 359 1.83 -24.16 -2.55
CA LYS A 359 0.49 -23.68 -2.94
C LYS A 359 0.50 -22.67 -4.08
N LEU A 360 1.63 -22.03 -4.37
CA LEU A 360 1.73 -21.04 -5.46
C LEU A 360 1.84 -21.69 -6.84
N SER A 361 2.45 -22.88 -6.94
CA SER A 361 2.61 -23.58 -8.23
C SER A 361 1.33 -24.23 -8.78
N GLN A 362 0.28 -24.38 -7.98
CA GLN A 362 -0.97 -25.02 -8.40
C GLN A 362 -2.03 -24.04 -8.96
N HIS A 363 -1.76 -22.74 -8.97
CA HIS A 363 -2.73 -21.73 -9.41
C HIS A 363 -2.35 -21.04 -10.73
N ALA A 364 -1.27 -21.48 -11.38
CA ALA A 364 -0.83 -20.94 -12.68
C ALA A 364 -1.49 -21.65 -13.90
N THR A 365 -2.29 -22.69 -13.68
CA THR A 365 -2.92 -23.48 -14.76
C THR A 365 -4.40 -23.75 -14.49
N SER A 366 -5.19 -22.68 -14.29
CA SER A 366 -6.66 -22.79 -14.38
C SER A 366 -7.28 -21.42 -14.65
#